data_31c09f77b2c18ed701ca4fd64effd646
#
_entry.id   31c09f77b2c18ed701ca4fd64effd646
#
_cell.length_a   1.000
_cell.length_b   1.000
_cell.length_c   1.000
_cell.angle_alpha   90.00
_cell.angle_beta   90.00
_cell.angle_gamma   90.00
#
_symmetry.space_group_name_H-M   'P 1'
#
loop_
_entity.id
_entity.type
_entity.pdbx_description
1 polymer ?
#
loop_
_entity_poly.entity_id
_entity_poly.type
_entity_poly.pdbx_seq_one_letter_code
_entity_poly.pdbx_strand_id
1 'polypeptide(L)'
;ESTLLYHHVKTSISPTASIMFRFDINGFNYGTQSPLEMIATGYAYSGTNLTATSNNTIAGTGACAVYLSSDNYICLRVYVGTSAYYAGFHVSGWFQNPTGYNHVLSTSSNTWTTSSSNQY
;
A
#
# COMPACT_ATOMS: atom_id res chain seq x y z
N GLU A 1 6.28 -3.47 -21.85
CA GLU A 1 7.25 -3.72 -20.77
C GLU A 1 6.90 -4.97 -19.98
N SER A 2 7.81 -5.89 -19.88
CA SER A 2 7.56 -7.19 -19.26
C SER A 2 8.20 -7.33 -17.88
N THR A 3 8.92 -6.34 -17.43
CA THR A 3 9.59 -6.42 -16.13
C THR A 3 8.59 -6.32 -15.00
N LEU A 4 8.66 -7.26 -14.10
CA LEU A 4 7.82 -7.25 -12.90
C LEU A 4 8.34 -6.16 -11.96
N LEU A 5 7.49 -5.18 -11.68
CA LEU A 5 7.84 -4.08 -10.81
C LEU A 5 6.80 -3.91 -9.72
N TYR A 6 7.29 -3.69 -8.53
CA TYR A 6 6.46 -3.33 -7.39
C TYR A 6 6.66 -1.85 -7.07
N HIS A 7 5.57 -1.18 -6.78
CA HIS A 7 5.59 0.19 -6.29
C HIS A 7 5.42 0.14 -4.78
N HIS A 8 6.31 0.79 -4.07
CA HIS A 8 6.31 0.75 -2.62
C HIS A 8 6.07 2.13 -2.05
N VAL A 9 5.23 2.20 -1.04
CA VAL A 9 5.05 3.39 -0.23
C VAL A 9 5.44 3.04 1.18
N LYS A 10 6.52 3.63 1.67
CA LYS A 10 6.93 3.46 3.06
C LYS A 10 6.39 4.64 3.85
N THR A 11 5.49 4.35 4.78
CA THR A 11 4.90 5.39 5.60
C THR A 11 5.82 5.73 6.77
N SER A 12 5.50 6.83 7.44
CA SER A 12 6.20 7.22 8.66
C SER A 12 5.56 6.61 9.90
N ILE A 13 4.67 5.64 9.73
CA ILE A 13 3.91 5.05 10.83
C ILE A 13 4.55 3.74 11.25
N SER A 14 4.97 3.69 12.51
CA SER A 14 5.50 2.49 13.13
C SER A 14 4.41 1.87 14.01
N PRO A 15 4.27 0.53 14.01
CA PRO A 15 3.22 -0.13 14.81
C PRO A 15 3.62 -0.26 16.29
N THR A 16 4.16 0.80 16.87
CA THR A 16 4.51 0.80 18.31
C THR A 16 3.28 0.87 19.20
N ALA A 17 2.13 1.28 18.63
CA ALA A 17 0.84 1.27 19.30
C ALA A 17 -0.13 0.53 18.40
N SER A 18 -1.26 0.13 18.97
CA SER A 18 -2.30 -0.55 18.19
C SER A 18 -2.92 0.46 17.20
N ILE A 19 -2.86 0.16 15.92
CA ILE A 19 -3.29 1.06 14.88
C ILE A 19 -4.09 0.29 13.83
N MET A 20 -5.29 0.78 13.54
CA MET A 20 -6.05 0.36 12.36
C MET A 20 -5.64 1.23 11.19
N PHE A 21 -5.68 0.65 9.99
CA PHE A 21 -5.32 1.43 8.81
C PHE A 21 -6.11 0.96 7.59
N ARG A 22 -6.18 1.86 6.63
CA ARG A 22 -6.73 1.57 5.31
C ARG A 22 -5.96 2.33 4.26
N PHE A 23 -5.63 1.64 3.17
CA PHE A 23 -5.10 2.25 1.95
C PHE A 23 -6.11 2.06 0.84
N ASP A 24 -6.31 3.11 0.06
CA ASP A 24 -7.11 3.06 -1.16
C ASP A 24 -6.20 3.40 -2.33
N ILE A 25 -6.18 2.53 -3.31
CA ILE A 25 -5.38 2.69 -4.52
C ILE A 25 -6.35 2.79 -5.67
N ASN A 26 -6.28 3.88 -6.43
CA ASN A 26 -7.12 4.03 -7.60
C ASN A 26 -6.33 4.63 -8.75
N GLY A 27 -6.63 4.19 -9.96
CA GLY A 27 -5.90 4.64 -11.12
C GLY A 27 -6.43 4.07 -12.41
N PHE A 28 -5.57 4.07 -13.41
CA PHE A 28 -5.93 3.65 -14.74
C PHE A 28 -4.74 2.92 -15.38
N ASN A 29 -5.02 1.80 -15.99
CA ASN A 29 -4.03 1.06 -16.76
C ASN A 29 -4.35 1.21 -18.23
N TYR A 30 -3.54 1.96 -18.94
CA TYR A 30 -3.72 2.19 -20.35
C TYR A 30 -3.54 0.91 -21.16
N GLY A 31 -2.62 0.05 -20.73
CA GLY A 31 -2.35 -1.19 -21.47
C GLY A 31 -3.56 -2.11 -21.57
N THR A 32 -4.40 -2.12 -20.55
CA THR A 32 -5.64 -2.90 -20.55
C THR A 32 -6.87 -2.03 -20.74
N GLN A 33 -6.70 -0.72 -20.79
CA GLN A 33 -7.76 0.27 -20.91
C GLN A 33 -8.82 0.10 -19.84
N SER A 34 -8.38 -0.15 -18.61
CA SER A 34 -9.30 -0.42 -17.51
C SER A 34 -8.89 0.34 -16.25
N PRO A 35 -9.86 0.63 -15.39
CA PRO A 35 -9.53 1.23 -14.10
C PRO A 35 -8.77 0.27 -13.22
N LEU A 36 -7.98 0.85 -12.31
CA LEU A 36 -7.35 0.12 -11.22
C LEU A 36 -8.01 0.57 -9.93
N GLU A 37 -8.40 -0.40 -9.11
CA GLU A 37 -8.95 -0.08 -7.80
C GLU A 37 -8.62 -1.20 -6.84
N MET A 38 -7.91 -0.86 -5.76
CA MET A 38 -7.51 -1.82 -4.74
C MET A 38 -7.70 -1.21 -3.37
N ILE A 39 -7.96 -2.06 -2.38
CA ILE A 39 -8.14 -1.64 -1.00
C ILE A 39 -7.33 -2.58 -0.13
N ALA A 40 -6.52 -2.01 0.76
CA ALA A 40 -5.78 -2.77 1.76
C ALA A 40 -6.13 -2.23 3.13
N THR A 41 -6.52 -3.10 4.04
CA THR A 41 -6.84 -2.73 5.42
C THR A 41 -6.10 -3.65 6.36
N GLY A 42 -5.96 -3.23 7.60
CA GLY A 42 -5.35 -4.08 8.60
C GLY A 42 -5.27 -3.43 9.95
N TYR A 43 -4.67 -4.17 10.85
CA TYR A 43 -4.47 -3.76 12.22
C TYR A 43 -3.05 -4.11 12.62
N ALA A 44 -2.31 -3.13 13.11
CA ALA A 44 -0.98 -3.34 13.61
C ALA A 44 -1.05 -3.41 15.13
N TYR A 45 -0.74 -4.58 15.68
CA TYR A 45 -0.81 -4.79 17.11
C TYR A 45 0.58 -4.65 17.71
N SER A 46 0.72 -3.69 18.56
CA SER A 46 1.87 -3.48 19.45
C SER A 46 3.19 -4.12 18.99
N GLY A 47 4.10 -3.33 18.48
CA GLY A 47 5.41 -3.84 18.10
C GLY A 47 5.51 -4.20 16.62
N THR A 48 5.66 -5.46 16.30
CA THR A 48 6.08 -5.88 14.96
C THR A 48 5.04 -6.72 14.23
N ASN A 49 3.80 -6.76 14.71
CA ASN A 49 2.80 -7.66 14.15
C ASN A 49 1.75 -6.92 13.34
N LEU A 50 1.55 -7.37 12.11
CA LEU A 50 0.38 -7.02 11.33
C LEU A 50 -0.60 -8.17 11.41
N THR A 51 -1.84 -7.86 11.79
CA THR A 51 -2.90 -8.85 11.90
C THR A 51 -4.14 -8.35 11.19
N ALA A 52 -5.08 -9.24 10.97
CA ALA A 52 -6.38 -8.92 10.39
C ALA A 52 -6.24 -8.14 9.08
N THR A 53 -5.22 -8.45 8.29
CA THR A 53 -5.01 -7.78 7.00
C THR A 53 -5.97 -8.33 5.96
N SER A 54 -6.45 -7.43 5.11
CA SER A 54 -7.31 -7.80 3.99
C SER A 54 -6.90 -6.94 2.79
N ASN A 55 -6.60 -7.61 1.69
CA ASN A 55 -6.16 -6.96 0.46
C ASN A 55 -7.09 -7.38 -0.66
N ASN A 56 -7.75 -6.41 -1.29
CA ASN A 56 -8.75 -6.68 -2.32
C ASN A 56 -8.45 -5.88 -3.56
N THR A 57 -8.49 -6.55 -4.70
CA THR A 57 -8.48 -5.90 -6.00
C THR A 57 -9.92 -5.81 -6.47
N ILE A 58 -10.44 -4.57 -6.53
CA ILE A 58 -11.81 -4.31 -6.93
C ILE A 58 -11.90 -4.25 -8.45
N ALA A 59 -10.91 -3.66 -9.10
CA ALA A 59 -10.87 -3.54 -10.56
C ALA A 59 -9.42 -3.63 -11.02
N GLY A 60 -9.24 -4.20 -12.21
CA GLY A 60 -7.91 -4.38 -12.79
C GLY A 60 -7.31 -5.73 -12.45
N THR A 61 -6.06 -5.92 -12.89
CA THR A 61 -5.38 -7.22 -12.76
C THR A 61 -4.26 -7.22 -11.73
N GLY A 62 -4.09 -6.13 -11.03
CA GLY A 62 -3.00 -6.00 -10.06
C GLY A 62 -3.34 -6.56 -8.69
N ALA A 63 -2.47 -6.30 -7.76
CA ALA A 63 -2.64 -6.71 -6.38
C ALA A 63 -1.92 -5.73 -5.46
N CYS A 64 -2.34 -5.68 -4.21
CA CYS A 64 -1.65 -4.89 -3.21
C CYS A 64 -1.42 -5.73 -1.97
N ALA A 65 -0.47 -5.30 -1.16
CA ALA A 65 -0.17 -5.97 0.10
C ALA A 65 0.44 -4.95 1.06
N VAL A 66 0.21 -5.18 2.35
CA VAL A 66 0.81 -4.37 3.39
C VAL A 66 1.84 -5.22 4.12
N TYR A 67 2.96 -4.63 4.43
CA TYR A 67 4.03 -5.32 5.14
C TYR A 67 4.77 -4.34 6.03
N LEU A 68 5.64 -4.87 6.89
CA LEU A 68 6.52 -4.04 7.71
C LEU A 68 7.91 -4.03 7.09
N SER A 69 8.49 -2.84 6.98
CA SER A 69 9.88 -2.71 6.53
C SER A 69 10.84 -3.27 7.57
N SER A 70 12.09 -3.44 7.19
CA SER A 70 13.11 -3.96 8.10
C SER A 70 13.33 -3.04 9.30
N ASP A 71 13.06 -1.75 9.16
CA ASP A 71 13.13 -0.79 10.27
C ASP A 71 11.75 -0.50 10.87
N ASN A 72 10.78 -1.38 10.64
CA ASN A 72 9.51 -1.46 11.35
C ASN A 72 8.55 -0.29 11.08
N TYR A 73 8.39 0.06 9.81
CA TYR A 73 7.35 0.99 9.37
C TYR A 73 6.34 0.27 8.49
N ILE A 74 5.08 0.72 8.56
CA ILE A 74 4.03 0.16 7.72
C ILE A 74 4.27 0.57 6.27
N CYS A 75 4.30 -0.40 5.39
CA CYS A 75 4.54 -0.19 3.96
C CYS A 75 3.43 -0.81 3.14
N LEU A 76 3.14 -0.17 2.01
CA LEU A 76 2.22 -0.68 1.01
C LEU A 76 3.00 -1.07 -0.23
N ARG A 77 2.69 -2.22 -0.78
CA ARG A 77 3.23 -2.67 -2.06
C ARG A 77 2.09 -2.77 -3.05
N VAL A 78 2.28 -2.18 -4.23
CA VAL A 78 1.29 -2.22 -5.30
C VAL A 78 1.92 -2.84 -6.53
N TYR A 79 1.23 -3.80 -7.11
CA TYR A 79 1.59 -4.43 -8.35
C TYR A 79 0.45 -4.22 -9.33
N VAL A 80 0.71 -3.59 -10.47
CA VAL A 80 -0.35 -3.18 -11.39
C VAL A 80 -0.67 -4.24 -12.46
N GLY A 81 0.04 -5.36 -12.46
CA GLY A 81 -0.25 -6.44 -13.39
C GLY A 81 0.81 -6.59 -14.46
N THR A 82 0.84 -7.77 -15.07
CA THR A 82 1.85 -8.10 -16.09
C THR A 82 1.62 -7.37 -17.41
N SER A 83 0.41 -6.90 -17.66
CA SER A 83 0.07 -6.17 -18.88
C SER A 83 0.18 -4.67 -18.69
N ALA A 84 0.82 -4.21 -17.63
CA ALA A 84 0.94 -2.81 -17.34
C ALA A 84 1.95 -2.16 -18.29
N TYR A 85 1.43 -1.62 -19.35
CA TYR A 85 2.23 -0.91 -20.34
C TYR A 85 2.41 0.54 -19.91
N TYR A 86 1.33 1.16 -19.44
CA TYR A 86 1.35 2.53 -18.99
C TYR A 86 0.22 2.66 -17.97
N ALA A 87 0.59 2.74 -16.72
CA ALA A 87 -0.39 2.77 -15.64
C ALA A 87 -0.03 3.89 -14.68
N GLY A 88 -1.06 4.56 -14.20
CA GLY A 88 -0.91 5.57 -13.16
C GLY A 88 -1.92 5.31 -12.08
N PHE A 89 -1.55 5.62 -10.85
CA PHE A 89 -2.47 5.46 -9.73
C PHE A 89 -2.14 6.44 -8.61
N HIS A 90 -3.12 6.63 -7.77
CA HIS A 90 -3.06 7.48 -6.59
C HIS A 90 -3.31 6.64 -5.36
N VAL A 91 -2.56 6.86 -4.31
CA VAL A 91 -2.72 6.16 -3.04
C VAL A 91 -3.15 7.16 -1.98
N SER A 92 -4.22 6.84 -1.29
CA SER A 92 -4.63 7.54 -0.07
C SER A 92 -4.69 6.54 1.07
N GLY A 93 -4.67 7.05 2.29
CA GLY A 93 -4.73 6.16 3.43
C GLY A 93 -5.00 6.92 4.70
N TRP A 94 -5.44 6.17 5.71
CA TRP A 94 -5.63 6.73 7.05
C TRP A 94 -5.21 5.70 8.10
N PHE A 95 -4.85 6.22 9.26
CA PHE A 95 -4.39 5.44 10.40
C PHE A 95 -5.05 5.99 11.65
N GLN A 96 -5.52 5.11 12.53
CA GLN A 96 -6.18 5.51 13.75
C GLN A 96 -5.86 4.53 14.87
N ASN A 97 -5.54 5.06 16.05
CA ASN A 97 -5.33 4.23 17.23
C ASN A 97 -6.52 4.40 18.19
N PRO A 98 -6.61 3.54 19.24
CA PRO A 98 -7.75 3.59 20.17
C PRO A 98 -7.86 4.88 20.96
N THR A 99 -6.80 5.67 21.06
CA THR A 99 -6.85 6.94 21.80
C THR A 99 -7.28 8.11 20.92
N GLY A 100 -7.66 7.84 19.67
CA GLY A 100 -8.18 8.87 18.78
C GLY A 100 -7.13 9.52 17.90
N TYR A 101 -5.89 9.06 17.93
CA TYR A 101 -4.86 9.55 17.02
C TYR A 101 -5.25 9.23 15.58
N ASN A 102 -5.25 10.23 14.73
CA ASN A 102 -5.54 10.08 13.32
C ASN A 102 -4.37 10.61 12.50
N HIS A 103 -4.02 9.87 11.47
CA HIS A 103 -2.98 10.28 10.53
C HIS A 103 -3.47 9.97 9.12
N VAL A 104 -3.39 10.96 8.25
CA VAL A 104 -3.74 10.79 6.84
C VAL A 104 -2.44 10.71 6.06
N LEU A 105 -2.39 9.79 5.11
CA LEU A 105 -1.21 9.60 4.28
C LEU A 105 -0.88 10.89 3.53
N SER A 106 0.37 11.31 3.66
CA SER A 106 0.88 12.54 3.05
C SER A 106 2.14 12.23 2.26
N THR A 107 2.27 12.85 1.11
CA THR A 107 3.46 12.66 0.28
C THR A 107 4.72 13.23 0.92
N SER A 108 4.57 14.20 1.81
CA SER A 108 5.73 14.86 2.42
C SER A 108 6.40 14.02 3.50
N SER A 109 5.70 13.04 4.07
CA SER A 109 6.23 12.21 5.15
C SER A 109 6.42 10.76 4.76
N ASN A 110 6.25 10.44 3.49
CA ASN A 110 6.32 9.05 3.02
C ASN A 110 7.34 8.92 1.91
N THR A 111 7.93 7.74 1.82
CA THR A 111 8.91 7.43 0.80
C THR A 111 8.26 6.56 -0.27
N TRP A 112 8.43 6.97 -1.52
CA TRP A 112 7.93 6.23 -2.67
C TRP A 112 9.11 5.65 -3.44
N THR A 113 9.00 4.40 -3.84
CA THR A 113 10.03 3.79 -4.67
C THR A 113 9.43 2.71 -5.55
N THR A 114 10.15 2.38 -6.61
CA THR A 114 9.79 1.30 -7.52
C THR A 114 10.94 0.30 -7.53
N SER A 115 10.63 -0.97 -7.44
CA SER A 115 11.65 -1.99 -7.32
C SER A 115 11.10 -3.34 -7.78
N SER A 116 11.99 -4.20 -8.28
CA SER A 116 11.65 -5.60 -8.51
C SER A 116 11.65 -6.40 -7.21
N SER A 117 12.10 -5.79 -6.12
CA SER A 117 12.11 -6.39 -4.80
C SER A 117 10.71 -6.45 -4.21
N ASN A 118 10.43 -7.47 -3.42
CA ASN A 118 9.12 -7.62 -2.77
C ASN A 118 8.92 -6.67 -1.59
N GLN A 119 9.99 -6.25 -0.95
CA GLN A 119 9.90 -5.49 0.28
C GLN A 119 11.05 -4.51 0.41
N TYR A 120 10.83 -3.50 1.23
CA TYR A 120 11.88 -2.64 1.70
C TYR A 120 12.84 -3.38 2.61
#